data_870896a67363d8a78b4eae430718fc81
#
_entry.id   870896a67363d8a78b4eae430718fc81
#
_cell.length_a   1.000
_cell.length_b   1.000
_cell.length_c   1.000
_cell.angle_alpha   90.00
_cell.angle_beta   90.00
_cell.angle_gamma   90.00
#
_symmetry.space_group_name_H-M   'P 1'
#
loop_
_entity.id
_entity.type
_entity.pdbx_description
1 polymer ?
#
loop_
_entity_poly.entity_id
_entity_poly.type
_entity_poly.pdbx_seq_one_letter_code
_entity_poly.pdbx_strand_id
1 'polypeptide(L)'
;LQGVKINDKHIEVIVRQMLRRVQISNAGDTVYIAGEQVERSELLDTNDRMLAEGKLPATHADILLGITKASLSTDSFISAASFQETTRVLTEAAIMGKRDELRGLKENVIVGRLIPAGTGMAFHDARKAKEAMDDAERRTIAFQEAEELAAVQLAAVDAQGESAET
;
A
#
# COMPACT_ATOMS: atom_id res chain seq x y z
N LEU A 1 -14.53 -38.44 -11.24
CA LEU A 1 -15.30 -39.65 -11.53
C LEU A 1 -16.56 -39.35 -12.37
N GLN A 2 -16.90 -38.10 -12.60
CA GLN A 2 -18.06 -37.68 -13.41
C GLN A 2 -17.70 -37.46 -14.90
N GLY A 3 -16.48 -37.80 -15.33
CA GLY A 3 -16.05 -37.68 -16.74
C GLY A 3 -15.79 -36.26 -17.26
N VAL A 4 -15.91 -35.25 -16.40
CA VAL A 4 -15.62 -33.85 -16.76
C VAL A 4 -14.12 -33.62 -16.65
N LYS A 5 -13.49 -33.23 -17.77
CA LYS A 5 -12.09 -32.82 -17.80
C LYS A 5 -11.97 -31.38 -17.30
N ILE A 6 -11.32 -31.19 -16.15
CA ILE A 6 -10.97 -29.87 -15.63
C ILE A 6 -9.53 -29.57 -16.06
N ASN A 7 -9.31 -28.40 -16.66
CA ASN A 7 -7.97 -27.98 -17.06
C ASN A 7 -7.17 -27.59 -15.79
N ASP A 8 -5.89 -27.98 -15.75
CA ASP A 8 -4.97 -27.71 -14.65
C ASP A 8 -4.82 -26.22 -14.33
N LYS A 9 -5.06 -25.36 -15.33
CA LYS A 9 -5.03 -23.89 -15.16
C LYS A 9 -5.95 -23.38 -14.06
N HIS A 10 -7.08 -24.01 -13.82
CA HIS A 10 -8.02 -23.64 -12.74
C HIS A 10 -7.42 -23.91 -11.36
N ILE A 11 -6.62 -24.97 -11.22
CA ILE A 11 -5.93 -25.32 -9.99
C ILE A 11 -4.70 -24.43 -9.82
N GLU A 12 -3.94 -24.21 -10.88
CA GLU A 12 -2.75 -23.36 -10.88
C GLU A 12 -3.04 -21.93 -10.45
N VAL A 13 -4.16 -21.34 -10.88
CA VAL A 13 -4.58 -20.00 -10.45
C VAL A 13 -4.79 -19.94 -8.94
N ILE A 14 -5.41 -20.96 -8.35
CA ILE A 14 -5.64 -21.04 -6.89
C ILE A 14 -4.31 -21.17 -6.15
N VAL A 15 -3.44 -22.08 -6.60
CA VAL A 15 -2.13 -22.29 -5.99
C VAL A 15 -1.27 -21.02 -6.06
N ARG A 16 -1.31 -20.30 -7.19
CA ARG A 16 -0.63 -19.01 -7.34
C ARG A 16 -1.08 -17.99 -6.30
N GLN A 17 -2.38 -17.92 -6.00
CA GLN A 17 -2.90 -17.04 -4.95
C GLN A 17 -2.45 -17.48 -3.54
N MET A 18 -2.31 -18.78 -3.30
CA MET A 18 -1.79 -19.32 -2.03
C MET A 18 -0.29 -19.02 -1.83
N LEU A 19 0.48 -18.85 -2.90
CA LEU A 19 1.91 -18.52 -2.91
C LEU A 19 2.19 -17.01 -3.08
N ARG A 20 1.19 -16.17 -2.96
CA ARG A 20 1.32 -14.73 -3.22
C ARG A 20 2.22 -14.02 -2.19
N ARG A 21 2.27 -14.51 -0.96
CA ARG A 21 3.06 -13.92 0.11
C ARG A 21 4.38 -14.65 0.34
N VAL A 22 5.37 -13.90 0.74
CA VAL A 22 6.71 -14.38 1.07
C VAL A 22 7.08 -13.94 2.49
N GLN A 23 7.96 -14.68 3.13
CA GLN A 23 8.52 -14.33 4.43
C GLN A 23 9.92 -13.77 4.25
N ILE A 24 10.20 -12.64 4.86
CA ILE A 24 11.52 -12.04 4.86
C ILE A 24 12.48 -12.87 5.71
N SER A 25 13.56 -13.38 5.10
CA SER A 25 14.62 -14.12 5.80
C SER A 25 15.68 -13.16 6.35
N ASN A 26 16.11 -12.20 5.52
CA ASN A 26 17.03 -11.14 5.91
C ASN A 26 16.58 -9.83 5.27
N ALA A 27 16.46 -8.79 6.07
CA ALA A 27 15.97 -7.49 5.63
C ALA A 27 16.97 -6.70 4.75
N GLY A 28 18.29 -6.99 4.84
CA GLY A 28 19.29 -6.16 4.18
C GLY A 28 19.19 -4.70 4.63
N ASP A 29 19.23 -3.77 3.66
CA ASP A 29 19.07 -2.32 3.88
C ASP A 29 17.62 -1.83 3.67
N THR A 30 16.65 -2.76 3.59
CA THR A 30 15.24 -2.44 3.40
C THR A 30 14.54 -2.11 4.73
N VAL A 31 13.34 -1.55 4.63
CA VAL A 31 12.50 -1.18 5.80
C VAL A 31 11.85 -2.39 6.47
N TYR A 32 11.93 -3.57 5.87
CA TYR A 32 11.28 -4.79 6.36
C TYR A 32 11.94 -5.35 7.62
N ILE A 33 11.16 -6.15 8.35
CA ILE A 33 11.64 -6.86 9.54
C ILE A 33 11.79 -8.35 9.21
N ALA A 34 12.85 -8.99 9.72
CA ALA A 34 13.06 -10.42 9.56
C ALA A 34 11.86 -11.21 10.14
N GLY A 35 11.32 -12.14 9.36
CA GLY A 35 10.13 -12.92 9.72
C GLY A 35 8.80 -12.29 9.30
N GLU A 36 8.79 -11.06 8.80
CA GLU A 36 7.60 -10.39 8.28
C GLU A 36 7.07 -11.06 7.00
N GLN A 37 5.75 -11.06 6.82
CA GLN A 37 5.08 -11.59 5.64
C GLN A 37 4.63 -10.45 4.74
N VAL A 38 5.27 -10.32 3.59
CA VAL A 38 5.03 -9.24 2.61
C VAL A 38 4.49 -9.82 1.31
N GLU A 39 3.84 -9.01 0.50
CA GLU A 39 3.45 -9.39 -0.86
C GLU A 39 4.69 -9.49 -1.75
N ARG A 40 4.77 -10.57 -2.54
CA ARG A 40 5.91 -10.84 -3.42
C ARG A 40 6.19 -9.70 -4.43
N SER A 41 5.13 -9.11 -5.00
CA SER A 41 5.26 -8.00 -5.94
C SER A 41 5.87 -6.77 -5.28
N GLU A 42 5.39 -6.38 -4.11
CA GLU A 42 5.89 -5.24 -3.35
C GLU A 42 7.36 -5.40 -2.94
N LEU A 43 7.73 -6.63 -2.52
CA LEU A 43 9.12 -6.94 -2.20
C LEU A 43 10.05 -6.81 -3.41
N LEU A 44 9.62 -7.31 -4.58
CA LEU A 44 10.42 -7.21 -5.81
C LEU A 44 10.61 -5.75 -6.22
N ASP A 45 9.55 -4.93 -6.21
CA ASP A 45 9.63 -3.50 -6.53
C ASP A 45 10.56 -2.75 -5.56
N THR A 46 10.53 -3.12 -4.27
CA THR A 46 11.42 -2.53 -3.26
C THR A 46 12.86 -2.97 -3.46
N ASN A 47 13.09 -4.24 -3.76
CA ASN A 47 14.42 -4.76 -4.05
C ASN A 47 15.02 -4.13 -5.31
N ASP A 48 14.25 -3.95 -6.37
CA ASP A 48 14.70 -3.28 -7.59
C ASP A 48 15.11 -1.84 -7.31
N ARG A 49 14.36 -1.13 -6.45
CA ARG A 49 14.71 0.22 -6.00
C ARG A 49 16.00 0.23 -5.18
N MET A 50 16.16 -0.70 -4.24
CA MET A 50 17.39 -0.82 -3.44
C MET A 50 18.60 -1.12 -4.30
N LEU A 51 18.47 -2.00 -5.29
CA LEU A 51 19.54 -2.31 -6.24
C LEU A 51 19.92 -1.09 -7.11
N ALA A 52 18.94 -0.30 -7.53
CA ALA A 52 19.19 0.95 -8.26
C ALA A 52 19.94 2.00 -7.41
N GLU A 53 19.73 1.98 -6.09
CA GLU A 53 20.46 2.81 -5.13
C GLU A 53 21.82 2.23 -4.68
N GLY A 54 22.18 1.02 -5.16
CA GLY A 54 23.41 0.33 -4.76
C GLY A 54 23.41 -0.24 -3.35
N LYS A 55 22.24 -0.46 -2.77
CA LYS A 55 22.02 -1.04 -1.43
C LYS A 55 21.76 -2.53 -1.50
N LEU A 56 21.86 -3.21 -0.35
CA LEU A 56 21.63 -4.65 -0.23
C LEU A 56 20.12 -4.95 -0.24
N PRO A 57 19.63 -5.80 -1.18
CA PRO A 57 18.22 -6.19 -1.23
C PRO A 57 17.86 -7.16 -0.10
N ALA A 58 16.57 -7.23 0.23
CA ALA A 58 16.05 -8.22 1.16
C ALA A 58 15.99 -9.61 0.53
N THR A 59 16.32 -10.64 1.31
CA THR A 59 16.14 -12.04 0.92
C THR A 59 14.86 -12.61 1.52
N HIS A 60 14.20 -13.51 0.81
CA HIS A 60 12.91 -14.06 1.21
C HIS A 60 12.85 -15.57 1.03
N ALA A 61 11.90 -16.20 1.71
CA ALA A 61 11.48 -17.58 1.52
C ALA A 61 10.00 -17.62 1.11
N ASP A 62 9.66 -18.49 0.18
CA ASP A 62 8.26 -18.67 -0.25
C ASP A 62 7.43 -19.31 0.87
N ILE A 63 6.23 -18.81 1.08
CA ILE A 63 5.27 -19.31 2.06
C ILE A 63 4.03 -19.83 1.33
N LEU A 64 3.59 -21.02 1.66
CA LEU A 64 2.31 -21.55 1.24
C LEU A 64 1.24 -21.26 2.30
N LEU A 65 0.29 -20.39 1.97
CA LEU A 65 -0.85 -20.07 2.82
C LEU A 65 -2.06 -20.94 2.44
N GLY A 66 -2.82 -21.40 3.44
CA GLY A 66 -4.12 -22.02 3.20
C GLY A 66 -5.08 -21.04 2.53
N ILE A 67 -6.07 -21.54 1.78
CA ILE A 67 -7.01 -20.74 0.98
C ILE A 67 -7.67 -19.61 1.81
N THR A 68 -8.15 -19.93 3.00
CA THR A 68 -8.79 -18.97 3.89
C THR A 68 -7.81 -17.88 4.33
N LYS A 69 -6.61 -18.28 4.77
CA LYS A 69 -5.60 -17.33 5.23
C LYS A 69 -5.08 -16.44 4.08
N ALA A 70 -4.91 -17.02 2.90
CA ALA A 70 -4.53 -16.26 1.69
C ALA A 70 -5.59 -15.21 1.32
N SER A 71 -6.88 -15.55 1.45
CA SER A 71 -7.99 -14.65 1.16
C SER A 71 -8.17 -13.52 2.18
N LEU A 72 -7.85 -13.78 3.47
CA LEU A 72 -7.95 -12.78 4.54
C LEU A 72 -6.71 -11.86 4.62
N SER A 73 -5.57 -12.31 4.12
CA SER A 73 -4.32 -11.56 4.13
C SER A 73 -4.12 -10.69 2.89
N THR A 74 -5.20 -10.19 2.30
CA THR A 74 -5.17 -9.22 1.19
C THR A 74 -4.98 -7.80 1.71
N ASP A 75 -4.44 -6.90 0.88
CA ASP A 75 -4.22 -5.50 1.24
C ASP A 75 -5.54 -4.74 1.42
N SER A 76 -6.59 -5.12 0.66
CA SER A 76 -7.92 -4.56 0.80
C SER A 76 -8.67 -5.20 1.97
N PHE A 77 -8.90 -4.43 3.03
CA PHE A 77 -9.71 -4.89 4.16
C PHE A 77 -11.19 -5.01 3.80
N ILE A 78 -11.70 -4.25 2.83
CA ILE A 78 -13.07 -4.35 2.32
C ILE A 78 -13.27 -5.71 1.66
N SER A 79 -12.34 -6.13 0.82
CA SER A 79 -12.35 -7.44 0.17
C SER A 79 -12.27 -8.58 1.18
N ALA A 80 -11.39 -8.48 2.17
CA ALA A 80 -11.25 -9.46 3.23
C ALA A 80 -12.52 -9.59 4.09
N ALA A 81 -13.09 -8.46 4.52
CA ALA A 81 -14.31 -8.41 5.33
C ALA A 81 -15.53 -9.02 4.62
N SER A 82 -15.58 -8.92 3.29
CA SER A 82 -16.67 -9.51 2.49
C SER A 82 -16.61 -11.03 2.37
N PHE A 83 -15.50 -11.65 2.77
CA PHE A 83 -15.31 -13.11 2.69
C PHE A 83 -15.63 -13.81 3.99
N GLN A 84 -14.92 -13.54 5.06
CA GLN A 84 -15.11 -14.12 6.39
C GLN A 84 -14.67 -13.15 7.48
N GLU A 85 -15.07 -13.42 8.73
CA GLU A 85 -14.64 -12.66 9.92
C GLU A 85 -14.86 -11.13 9.80
N THR A 86 -15.98 -10.73 9.23
CA THR A 86 -16.30 -9.33 8.89
C THR A 86 -16.05 -8.38 10.06
N THR A 87 -16.58 -8.71 11.25
CA THR A 87 -16.44 -7.86 12.43
C THR A 87 -14.99 -7.70 12.86
N ARG A 88 -14.24 -8.79 12.89
CA ARG A 88 -12.83 -8.78 13.28
C ARG A 88 -11.99 -7.94 12.32
N VAL A 89 -12.12 -8.19 11.02
CA VAL A 89 -11.37 -7.47 9.98
C VAL A 89 -11.66 -5.98 10.02
N LEU A 90 -12.94 -5.59 10.13
CA LEU A 90 -13.31 -4.17 10.20
C LEU A 90 -12.84 -3.51 11.49
N THR A 91 -12.89 -4.21 12.62
CA THR A 91 -12.38 -3.69 13.90
C THR A 91 -10.86 -3.47 13.85
N GLU A 92 -10.10 -4.45 13.35
CA GLU A 92 -8.65 -4.32 13.17
C GLU A 92 -8.30 -3.18 12.21
N ALA A 93 -9.01 -3.05 11.09
CA ALA A 93 -8.80 -1.97 10.14
C ALA A 93 -9.09 -0.59 10.75
N ALA A 94 -10.14 -0.47 11.56
CA ALA A 94 -10.51 0.76 12.26
C ALA A 94 -9.48 1.16 13.32
N ILE A 95 -9.00 0.20 14.13
CA ILE A 95 -7.98 0.44 15.16
C ILE A 95 -6.65 0.87 14.53
N MET A 96 -6.25 0.23 13.43
CA MET A 96 -5.01 0.55 12.73
C MET A 96 -5.11 1.79 11.82
N GLY A 97 -6.31 2.36 11.62
CA GLY A 97 -6.52 3.46 10.69
C GLY A 97 -6.20 3.08 9.23
N LYS A 98 -6.43 1.82 8.84
CA LYS A 98 -6.11 1.35 7.49
C LYS A 98 -6.90 2.11 6.43
N ARG A 99 -6.22 2.45 5.34
CA ARG A 99 -6.81 3.01 4.13
C ARG A 99 -6.85 1.94 3.04
N ASP A 100 -7.99 1.80 2.35
CA ASP A 100 -8.15 0.91 1.21
C ASP A 100 -7.98 1.71 -0.09
N GLU A 101 -7.02 1.33 -0.90
CA GLU A 101 -6.70 2.01 -2.16
C GLU A 101 -7.65 1.66 -3.32
N LEU A 102 -8.61 0.76 -3.09
CA LEU A 102 -9.61 0.33 -4.07
C LEU A 102 -9.02 -0.11 -5.42
N ARG A 103 -7.92 -0.86 -5.38
CA ARG A 103 -7.20 -1.31 -6.58
C ARG A 103 -7.85 -2.48 -7.30
N GLY A 104 -8.59 -3.32 -6.57
CA GLY A 104 -9.22 -4.52 -7.13
C GLY A 104 -10.64 -4.28 -7.65
N LEU A 105 -11.24 -5.31 -8.20
CA LEU A 105 -12.60 -5.25 -8.73
C LEU A 105 -13.65 -5.30 -7.61
N LYS A 106 -13.43 -6.18 -6.62
CA LYS A 106 -14.41 -6.52 -5.59
C LYS A 106 -14.72 -5.34 -4.68
N GLU A 107 -13.71 -4.66 -4.18
CA GLU A 107 -13.86 -3.48 -3.33
C GLU A 107 -14.55 -2.32 -4.03
N ASN A 108 -14.27 -2.10 -5.33
CA ASN A 108 -14.96 -1.08 -6.11
C ASN A 108 -16.44 -1.40 -6.30
N VAL A 109 -16.78 -2.67 -6.55
CA VAL A 109 -18.17 -3.12 -6.65
C VAL A 109 -18.91 -2.94 -5.33
N ILE A 110 -18.29 -3.30 -4.19
CA ILE A 110 -18.90 -3.18 -2.87
C ILE A 110 -19.21 -1.71 -2.53
N VAL A 111 -18.29 -0.79 -2.87
CA VAL A 111 -18.45 0.65 -2.62
C VAL A 111 -19.35 1.32 -3.67
N GLY A 112 -19.78 0.62 -4.72
CA GLY A 112 -20.60 1.16 -5.80
C GLY A 112 -19.87 2.08 -6.78
N ARG A 113 -18.56 1.88 -6.94
CA ARG A 113 -17.73 2.63 -7.90
C ARG A 113 -17.52 1.84 -9.19
N LEU A 114 -17.11 2.54 -10.24
CA LEU A 114 -16.69 1.88 -11.47
C LEU A 114 -15.48 0.98 -11.19
N ILE A 115 -15.49 -0.21 -11.78
CA ILE A 115 -14.36 -1.14 -11.67
C ILE A 115 -13.16 -0.63 -12.48
N PRO A 116 -11.91 -0.87 -12.04
CA PRO A 116 -10.70 -0.50 -12.79
C PRO A 116 -10.45 -1.46 -13.97
N ALA A 117 -11.44 -1.62 -14.85
CA ALA A 117 -11.38 -2.45 -16.04
C ALA A 117 -12.35 -1.93 -17.11
N GLY A 118 -12.06 -2.17 -18.38
CA GLY A 118 -12.88 -1.73 -19.49
C GLY A 118 -13.05 -0.20 -19.52
N THR A 119 -14.29 0.28 -19.63
CA THR A 119 -14.59 1.73 -19.66
C THR A 119 -14.27 2.47 -18.36
N GLY A 120 -14.15 1.76 -17.23
CA GLY A 120 -13.77 2.32 -15.95
C GLY A 120 -12.28 2.68 -15.85
N MET A 121 -11.41 2.13 -16.69
CA MET A 121 -9.96 2.43 -16.67
C MET A 121 -9.68 3.92 -16.83
N ALA A 122 -10.25 4.52 -17.87
CA ALA A 122 -10.07 5.94 -18.15
C ALA A 122 -10.53 6.83 -16.98
N PHE A 123 -11.61 6.45 -16.31
CA PHE A 123 -12.09 7.16 -15.12
C PHE A 123 -11.11 7.06 -13.96
N HIS A 124 -10.56 5.87 -13.69
CA HIS A 124 -9.59 5.67 -12.62
C HIS A 124 -8.26 6.36 -12.89
N ASP A 125 -7.80 6.37 -14.14
CA ASP A 125 -6.57 7.05 -14.56
C ASP A 125 -6.72 8.58 -14.43
N ALA A 126 -7.84 9.14 -14.89
CA ALA A 126 -8.15 10.55 -14.73
C ALA A 126 -8.23 10.97 -13.25
N ARG A 127 -8.81 10.13 -12.40
CA ARG A 127 -8.89 10.36 -10.97
C ARG A 127 -7.52 10.34 -10.31
N LYS A 128 -6.66 9.36 -10.62
CA LYS A 128 -5.28 9.30 -10.10
C LYS A 128 -4.48 10.53 -10.52
N ALA A 129 -4.61 10.95 -11.78
CA ALA A 129 -3.95 12.16 -12.26
C ALA A 129 -4.40 13.40 -11.47
N LYS A 130 -5.72 13.53 -11.22
CA LYS A 130 -6.26 14.62 -10.42
C LYS A 130 -5.75 14.57 -8.97
N GLU A 131 -5.82 13.40 -8.31
CA GLU A 131 -5.32 13.24 -6.93
C GLU A 131 -3.81 13.60 -6.83
N ALA A 132 -3.01 13.20 -7.82
CA ALA A 132 -1.58 13.57 -7.87
C ALA A 132 -1.35 15.07 -8.04
N MET A 133 -2.21 15.76 -8.82
CA MET A 133 -2.16 17.22 -8.95
C MET A 133 -2.56 17.93 -7.66
N ASP A 134 -3.65 17.48 -7.03
CA ASP A 134 -4.13 18.04 -5.76
C ASP A 134 -3.09 17.84 -4.63
N ASP A 135 -2.41 16.70 -4.60
CA ASP A 135 -1.33 16.42 -3.63
C ASP A 135 -0.07 17.27 -3.90
N ALA A 136 0.27 17.49 -5.17
CA ALA A 136 1.37 18.38 -5.53
C ALA A 136 1.08 19.84 -5.11
N GLU A 137 -0.14 20.29 -5.34
CA GLU A 137 -0.58 21.64 -4.94
C GLU A 137 -0.57 21.80 -3.40
N ARG A 138 -1.06 20.80 -2.66
CA ARG A 138 -1.00 20.81 -1.19
C ARG A 138 0.43 20.85 -0.66
N ARG A 139 1.37 20.16 -1.31
CA ARG A 139 2.79 20.19 -0.91
C ARG A 139 3.41 21.56 -1.17
N THR A 140 3.07 22.22 -2.28
CA THR A 140 3.58 23.57 -2.56
C THR A 140 3.03 24.59 -1.56
N ILE A 141 1.75 24.52 -1.21
CA ILE A 141 1.13 25.37 -0.20
C ILE A 141 1.78 25.13 1.17
N ALA A 142 1.91 23.89 1.60
CA ALA A 142 2.54 23.56 2.88
C ALA A 142 4.00 23.99 2.95
N PHE A 143 4.73 23.95 1.84
CA PHE A 143 6.10 24.44 1.76
C PHE A 143 6.15 25.96 1.91
N GLN A 144 5.25 26.70 1.24
CA GLN A 144 5.15 28.16 1.36
C GLN A 144 4.78 28.60 2.78
N GLU A 145 3.80 27.93 3.40
CA GLU A 145 3.41 28.21 4.79
C GLU A 145 4.57 27.94 5.77
N ALA A 146 5.34 26.87 5.54
CA ALA A 146 6.50 26.57 6.37
C ALA A 146 7.62 27.61 6.21
N GLU A 147 7.84 28.11 5.00
CA GLU A 147 8.83 29.16 4.72
C GLU A 147 8.41 30.50 5.34
N GLU A 148 7.14 30.88 5.27
CA GLU A 148 6.59 32.07 5.93
C GLU A 148 6.72 31.99 7.46
N LEU A 149 6.41 30.81 8.04
CA LEU A 149 6.56 30.58 9.49
C LEU A 149 8.01 30.67 9.93
N ALA A 150 8.93 30.12 9.15
CA ALA A 150 10.38 30.22 9.43
C ALA A 150 10.87 31.67 9.34
N ALA A 151 10.41 32.44 8.35
CA ALA A 151 10.74 33.86 8.21
C ALA A 151 10.24 34.70 9.40
N VAL A 152 9.00 34.44 9.86
CA VAL A 152 8.43 35.11 11.02
C VAL A 152 9.20 34.76 12.32
N GLN A 153 9.61 33.51 12.47
CA GLN A 153 10.41 33.08 13.62
C GLN A 153 11.80 33.74 13.62
N LEU A 154 12.44 33.85 12.47
CA LEU A 154 13.74 34.51 12.33
C LEU A 154 13.64 35.99 12.68
N ALA A 155 12.64 36.68 12.18
CA ALA A 155 12.38 38.10 12.48
C ALA A 155 12.08 38.32 13.97
N ALA A 156 11.40 37.38 14.64
CA ALA A 156 11.13 37.44 16.07
C ALA A 156 12.39 37.24 16.93
N VAL A 157 13.31 36.41 16.49
CA VAL A 157 14.62 36.19 17.17
C VAL A 157 15.51 37.43 17.03
N ASP A 158 15.57 38.05 15.84
CA ASP A 158 16.34 39.26 15.60
C ASP A 158 15.81 40.44 16.44
N ALA A 159 14.50 40.60 16.55
CA ALA A 159 13.86 41.62 17.37
C ALA A 159 14.13 41.44 18.89
N GLN A 160 14.35 40.24 19.35
CA GLN A 160 14.72 39.95 20.75
C GLN A 160 16.22 40.16 21.04
N GLY A 161 17.08 39.99 20.02
CA GLY A 161 18.51 40.25 20.11
C GLY A 161 18.82 41.73 20.26
N GLU A 162 18.14 42.63 19.57
CA GLU A 162 18.32 44.11 19.67
C GLU A 162 17.86 44.70 20.99
N SER A 163 16.93 44.06 21.70
CA SER A 163 16.43 44.51 23.01
C SER A 163 17.34 44.09 24.21
N ALA A 164 18.36 43.27 23.98
CA ALA A 164 19.28 42.81 25.01
C ALA A 164 20.62 43.56 25.06
N GLU A 165 20.89 44.46 24.09
CA GLU A 165 22.12 45.28 24.01
C GLU A 165 21.93 46.76 24.42
N THR A 166 20.76 47.13 24.96
CA THR A 166 20.48 48.47 25.51
C THR A 166 20.29 48.39 27.02
#